data_7095d558aaacc2d44ab2dd39f10b9b72
#
_entry.id   7095d558aaacc2d44ab2dd39f10b9b72
#
_cell.length_a   1.000
_cell.length_b   1.000
_cell.length_c   1.000
_cell.angle_alpha   90.00
_cell.angle_beta   90.00
_cell.angle_gamma   90.00
#
_symmetry.space_group_name_H-M   'P 1'
#
loop_
_entity.id
_entity.type
_entity.pdbx_description
1 polymer ?
#
loop_
_entity_poly.entity_id
_entity_poly.type
_entity_poly.pdbx_seq_one_letter_code
_entity_poly.pdbx_strand_id
1 'polypeptide(L)'
;MDKENEQLRSCLNRMQRLLPDVELPDVYTQIGDFEQSIVVCGRRVGISLEKYLGSDYPVYKRFFDEQQRRQMTREYMIPECMSIYLLSQFPFGDFAQSSQSERDFHLQCIWYVVNKLLGEEFFGHSETFKVDAFMQSHKDMALAELLEYSQRKMSKVSGASMQNAK
;
A
#
# COMPACT_ATOMS: atom_id res chain seq x y z
N MET A 1 -4.06 -11.10 18.32
CA MET A 1 -2.90 -11.67 17.58
C MET A 1 -3.29 -12.84 16.66
N ASP A 2 -4.15 -13.77 17.09
CA ASP A 2 -4.52 -14.92 16.24
C ASP A 2 -5.27 -14.49 14.97
N LYS A 3 -6.21 -13.56 15.10
CA LYS A 3 -6.97 -13.00 13.96
C LYS A 3 -6.05 -12.32 12.94
N GLU A 4 -5.14 -11.49 13.40
CA GLU A 4 -4.18 -10.78 12.55
C GLU A 4 -3.21 -11.77 11.88
N ASN A 5 -2.77 -12.80 12.58
CA ASN A 5 -1.93 -13.86 12.02
C ASN A 5 -2.67 -14.66 10.93
N GLU A 6 -3.94 -14.99 11.14
CA GLU A 6 -4.78 -15.66 10.13
C GLU A 6 -5.00 -14.77 8.91
N GLN A 7 -5.29 -13.48 9.12
CA GLN A 7 -5.46 -12.51 8.05
C GLN A 7 -4.17 -12.37 7.24
N LEU A 8 -3.02 -12.20 7.90
CA LEU A 8 -1.72 -12.14 7.24
C LEU A 8 -1.43 -13.40 6.42
N ARG A 9 -1.61 -14.60 7.00
CA ARG A 9 -1.41 -15.86 6.30
C ARG A 9 -2.29 -15.99 5.06
N SER A 10 -3.57 -15.65 5.18
CA SER A 10 -4.51 -15.66 4.06
C SER A 10 -4.10 -14.65 2.98
N CYS A 11 -3.63 -13.49 3.38
CA CYS A 11 -3.14 -12.44 2.49
C CYS A 11 -1.91 -12.91 1.70
N LEU A 12 -0.92 -13.51 2.38
CA LEU A 12 0.30 -14.04 1.75
C LEU A 12 0.00 -15.19 0.80
N ASN A 13 -0.94 -16.08 1.13
CA ASN A 13 -1.38 -17.15 0.24
C ASN A 13 -2.05 -16.60 -1.03
N ARG A 14 -2.82 -15.51 -0.94
CA ARG A 14 -3.39 -14.85 -2.12
C ARG A 14 -2.32 -14.12 -2.91
N MET A 15 -1.37 -13.47 -2.22
CA MET A 15 -0.25 -12.78 -2.87
C MET A 15 0.57 -13.74 -3.74
N GLN A 16 0.91 -14.92 -3.23
CA GLN A 16 1.65 -15.94 -3.99
C GLN A 16 0.94 -16.35 -5.29
N ARG A 17 -0.39 -16.34 -5.30
CA ARG A 17 -1.19 -16.71 -6.49
C ARG A 17 -1.42 -15.54 -7.45
N LEU A 18 -1.64 -14.34 -6.91
CA LEU A 18 -2.05 -13.17 -7.68
C LEU A 18 -0.86 -12.32 -8.16
N LEU A 19 0.27 -12.42 -7.47
CA LEU A 19 1.52 -11.71 -7.73
C LEU A 19 2.71 -12.68 -7.66
N PRO A 20 2.76 -13.71 -8.54
CA PRO A 20 3.73 -14.82 -8.41
C PRO A 20 5.19 -14.38 -8.50
N ASP A 21 5.48 -13.26 -9.18
CA ASP A 21 6.82 -12.72 -9.36
C ASP A 21 7.27 -11.79 -8.22
N VAL A 22 6.38 -11.50 -7.26
CA VAL A 22 6.69 -10.69 -6.09
C VAL A 22 7.07 -11.60 -4.92
N GLU A 23 8.25 -11.40 -4.35
CA GLU A 23 8.68 -12.16 -3.18
C GLU A 23 7.72 -11.97 -2.00
N LEU A 24 7.49 -13.03 -1.23
CA LEU A 24 6.69 -12.93 -0.01
C LEU A 24 7.49 -12.23 1.10
N PRO A 25 6.89 -11.30 1.84
CA PRO A 25 7.55 -10.65 2.96
C PRO A 25 7.77 -11.59 4.15
N ASP A 26 8.91 -11.43 4.81
CA ASP A 26 9.12 -11.94 6.16
C ASP A 26 8.63 -10.87 7.16
N VAL A 27 7.51 -11.13 7.80
CA VAL A 27 6.86 -10.14 8.68
C VAL A 27 7.22 -10.40 10.14
N TYR A 28 7.66 -9.35 10.83
CA TYR A 28 8.03 -9.35 12.25
C TYR A 28 7.26 -8.26 12.98
N THR A 29 7.03 -8.46 14.26
CA THR A 29 6.53 -7.40 15.14
C THR A 29 7.68 -6.79 15.93
N GLN A 30 7.61 -5.51 16.15
CA GLN A 30 8.58 -4.74 16.93
C GLN A 30 7.88 -3.75 17.85
N ILE A 31 8.61 -3.18 18.78
CA ILE A 31 8.22 -2.02 19.58
C ILE A 31 9.17 -0.90 19.19
N GLY A 32 8.66 0.23 18.77
CA GLY A 32 9.40 1.40 18.30
C GLY A 32 9.10 2.64 19.14
N ASP A 33 9.27 3.79 18.51
CA ASP A 33 9.19 5.12 19.11
C ASP A 33 8.00 5.95 18.60
N PHE A 34 6.98 5.35 18.07
CA PHE A 34 5.82 5.98 17.42
C PHE A 34 6.10 6.75 16.11
N GLU A 35 7.33 6.77 15.60
CA GLU A 35 7.62 7.48 14.35
C GLU A 35 7.10 6.73 13.12
N GLN A 36 7.37 5.42 13.05
CA GLN A 36 7.01 4.59 11.90
C GLN A 36 6.11 3.42 12.31
N SER A 37 5.01 3.23 11.58
CA SER A 37 4.12 2.08 11.77
C SER A 37 4.68 0.80 11.14
N ILE A 38 5.21 0.94 9.93
CA ILE A 38 5.77 -0.16 9.13
C ILE A 38 7.17 0.22 8.66
N VAL A 39 8.13 -0.68 8.83
CA VAL A 39 9.50 -0.54 8.34
C VAL A 39 9.79 -1.66 7.36
N VAL A 40 10.27 -1.32 6.16
CA VAL A 40 10.62 -2.31 5.13
C VAL A 40 12.12 -2.24 4.82
N CYS A 41 12.77 -3.41 4.84
CA CYS A 41 14.17 -3.57 4.44
C CYS A 41 14.31 -4.82 3.56
N GLY A 42 14.32 -4.63 2.23
CA GLY A 42 14.21 -5.71 1.26
C GLY A 42 12.87 -6.45 1.44
N ARG A 43 12.91 -7.76 1.70
CA ARG A 43 11.70 -8.54 1.98
C ARG A 43 11.30 -8.56 3.47
N ARG A 44 12.10 -8.00 4.38
CA ARG A 44 11.77 -7.95 5.80
C ARG A 44 10.86 -6.77 6.11
N VAL A 45 9.78 -7.04 6.82
CA VAL A 45 8.78 -6.04 7.21
C VAL A 45 8.58 -6.08 8.72
N GLY A 46 8.90 -4.97 9.39
CA GLY A 46 8.65 -4.77 10.81
C GLY A 46 7.36 -4.01 11.05
N ILE A 47 6.47 -4.53 11.88
CA ILE A 47 5.23 -3.88 12.31
C ILE A 47 5.43 -3.34 13.73
N SER A 48 5.31 -2.04 13.91
CA SER A 48 5.41 -1.37 15.22
C SER A 48 4.08 -1.46 15.96
N LEU A 49 3.98 -2.40 16.91
CA LEU A 49 2.72 -2.73 17.60
C LEU A 49 2.10 -1.56 18.36
N GLU A 50 2.93 -0.66 18.87
CA GLU A 50 2.48 0.55 19.58
C GLU A 50 1.71 1.55 18.71
N LYS A 51 1.72 1.38 17.39
CA LYS A 51 0.93 2.19 16.45
C LYS A 51 -0.51 1.71 16.29
N TYR A 52 -0.88 0.54 16.85
CA TYR A 52 -2.17 -0.12 16.63
C TYR A 52 -2.91 -0.48 17.93
N LEU A 53 -2.75 0.35 18.96
CA LEU A 53 -3.36 0.14 20.29
C LEU A 53 -4.83 0.59 20.38
N GLY A 54 -5.36 1.20 19.31
CA GLY A 54 -6.74 1.68 19.24
C GLY A 54 -6.84 3.20 19.22
N SER A 55 -7.82 3.74 18.49
CA SER A 55 -8.01 5.18 18.26
C SER A 55 -8.13 6.02 19.54
N ASP A 56 -8.60 5.40 20.61
CA ASP A 56 -8.82 6.05 21.91
C ASP A 56 -7.63 5.94 22.88
N TYR A 57 -6.54 5.31 22.46
CA TYR A 57 -5.36 5.17 23.31
C TYR A 57 -4.87 6.55 23.81
N PRO A 58 -4.74 6.74 25.14
CA PRO A 58 -4.56 8.10 25.71
C PRO A 58 -3.33 8.84 25.19
N VAL A 59 -2.24 8.11 24.91
CA VAL A 59 -1.01 8.71 24.38
C VAL A 59 -1.24 9.30 23.00
N TYR A 60 -2.02 8.64 22.14
CA TYR A 60 -2.30 9.13 20.79
C TYR A 60 -3.01 10.49 20.78
N LYS A 61 -3.90 10.75 21.75
CA LYS A 61 -4.63 12.01 21.85
C LYS A 61 -3.71 13.22 22.07
N ARG A 62 -2.47 13.00 22.50
CA ARG A 62 -1.47 14.06 22.72
C ARG A 62 -0.68 14.40 21.45
N PHE A 63 -0.51 13.45 20.53
CA PHE A 63 0.43 13.57 19.42
C PHE A 63 -0.21 13.45 18.03
N PHE A 64 -1.43 12.89 17.94
CA PHE A 64 -2.09 12.60 16.68
C PHE A 64 -3.50 13.20 16.65
N ASP A 65 -3.90 13.74 15.48
CA ASP A 65 -5.26 14.19 15.26
C ASP A 65 -6.26 13.02 15.15
N GLU A 66 -7.55 13.32 15.09
CA GLU A 66 -8.59 12.30 15.04
C GLU A 66 -8.52 11.44 13.77
N GLN A 67 -8.17 12.06 12.64
CA GLN A 67 -8.08 11.35 11.35
C GLN A 67 -6.92 10.33 11.37
N GLN A 68 -5.76 10.73 11.89
CA GLN A 68 -4.62 9.84 12.06
C GLN A 68 -4.95 8.69 13.02
N ARG A 69 -5.58 9.00 14.18
CA ARG A 69 -5.93 8.00 15.19
C ARG A 69 -6.91 6.93 14.68
N ARG A 70 -7.81 7.27 13.74
CA ARG A 70 -8.73 6.29 13.14
C ARG A 70 -8.01 5.14 12.44
N GLN A 71 -6.81 5.37 11.93
CA GLN A 71 -5.98 4.35 11.28
C GLN A 71 -5.08 3.60 12.27
N MET A 72 -4.96 4.07 13.52
CA MET A 72 -4.11 3.47 14.54
C MET A 72 -4.84 2.36 15.32
N THR A 73 -5.50 1.48 14.59
CA THR A 73 -6.27 0.34 15.12
C THR A 73 -5.76 -0.98 14.55
N ARG A 74 -6.08 -2.09 15.24
CA ARG A 74 -5.63 -3.43 14.82
C ARG A 74 -6.11 -3.81 13.42
N GLU A 75 -7.27 -3.33 13.03
CA GLU A 75 -7.85 -3.58 11.70
C GLU A 75 -7.00 -3.01 10.58
N TYR A 76 -6.28 -1.91 10.83
CA TYR A 76 -5.38 -1.28 9.86
C TYR A 76 -4.01 -1.96 9.75
N MET A 77 -3.61 -2.77 10.74
CA MET A 77 -2.27 -3.35 10.83
C MET A 77 -1.86 -4.13 9.57
N ILE A 78 -2.65 -5.09 9.14
CA ILE A 78 -2.33 -5.92 7.97
C ILE A 78 -2.56 -5.17 6.66
N PRO A 79 -3.66 -4.41 6.46
CA PRO A 79 -3.85 -3.56 5.28
C PRO A 79 -2.70 -2.57 5.07
N GLU A 80 -2.24 -1.88 6.11
CA GLU A 80 -1.12 -0.94 6.04
C GLU A 80 0.20 -1.67 5.75
N CYS A 81 0.46 -2.79 6.44
CA CYS A 81 1.64 -3.62 6.21
C CYS A 81 1.77 -4.03 4.74
N MET A 82 0.69 -4.54 4.15
CA MET A 82 0.68 -4.97 2.74
C MET A 82 0.78 -3.79 1.79
N SER A 83 0.17 -2.65 2.11
CA SER A 83 0.25 -1.42 1.29
C SER A 83 1.68 -0.90 1.22
N ILE A 84 2.36 -0.79 2.36
CA ILE A 84 3.74 -0.30 2.43
C ILE A 84 4.71 -1.31 1.80
N TYR A 85 4.48 -2.62 1.99
CA TYR A 85 5.29 -3.64 1.32
C TYR A 85 5.15 -3.57 -0.20
N LEU A 86 3.93 -3.53 -0.74
CA LEU A 86 3.72 -3.40 -2.19
C LEU A 86 4.30 -2.08 -2.72
N LEU A 87 4.16 -0.99 -1.99
CA LEU A 87 4.76 0.28 -2.38
C LEU A 87 6.30 0.22 -2.39
N SER A 88 6.92 -0.61 -1.57
CA SER A 88 8.36 -0.85 -1.61
C SER A 88 8.81 -1.68 -2.82
N GLN A 89 7.94 -2.58 -3.31
CA GLN A 89 8.20 -3.39 -4.51
C GLN A 89 7.88 -2.63 -5.81
N PHE A 90 6.89 -1.74 -5.75
CA PHE A 90 6.46 -0.86 -6.84
C PHE A 90 6.53 0.60 -6.36
N PRO A 91 7.74 1.14 -6.13
CA PRO A 91 7.87 2.48 -5.56
C PRO A 91 7.34 3.55 -6.52
N PHE A 92 7.03 4.71 -5.98
CA PHE A 92 6.82 5.90 -6.80
C PHE A 92 8.03 6.09 -7.71
N GLY A 93 7.78 6.33 -9.01
CA GLY A 93 8.82 6.63 -9.98
C GLY A 93 9.52 7.97 -9.65
N ASP A 94 9.76 8.81 -10.65
CA ASP A 94 10.29 10.16 -10.40
C ASP A 94 9.22 11.01 -9.69
N PHE A 95 9.28 11.02 -8.35
CA PHE A 95 8.31 11.73 -7.51
C PHE A 95 8.28 13.24 -7.81
N ALA A 96 9.43 13.82 -8.13
CA ALA A 96 9.53 15.24 -8.44
C ALA A 96 8.89 15.61 -9.79
N GLN A 97 8.91 14.70 -10.76
CA GLN A 97 8.37 14.91 -12.10
C GLN A 97 6.93 14.42 -12.27
N SER A 98 6.46 13.52 -11.39
CA SER A 98 5.09 13.01 -11.45
C SER A 98 4.09 14.02 -10.91
N SER A 99 2.92 14.11 -11.57
CA SER A 99 1.81 14.93 -11.09
C SER A 99 1.16 14.30 -9.84
N GLN A 100 0.47 15.12 -9.05
CA GLN A 100 -0.31 14.62 -7.91
C GLN A 100 -1.33 13.55 -8.36
N SER A 101 -1.99 13.75 -9.50
CA SER A 101 -2.97 12.79 -10.02
C SER A 101 -2.37 11.43 -10.36
N GLU A 102 -1.13 11.38 -10.86
CA GLU A 102 -0.43 10.13 -11.14
C GLU A 102 -0.01 9.41 -9.85
N ARG A 103 0.46 10.16 -8.86
CA ARG A 103 0.78 9.61 -7.53
C ARG A 103 -0.47 9.04 -6.85
N ASP A 104 -1.58 9.79 -6.88
CA ASP A 104 -2.86 9.34 -6.32
C ASP A 104 -3.36 8.08 -7.03
N PHE A 105 -3.26 8.02 -8.36
CA PHE A 105 -3.65 6.82 -9.12
C PHE A 105 -2.80 5.61 -8.77
N HIS A 106 -1.48 5.76 -8.65
CA HIS A 106 -0.60 4.68 -8.25
C HIS A 106 -0.94 4.16 -6.84
N LEU A 107 -1.17 5.06 -5.90
CA LEU A 107 -1.58 4.69 -4.54
C LEU A 107 -2.94 3.96 -4.53
N GLN A 108 -3.90 4.41 -5.35
CA GLN A 108 -5.18 3.71 -5.51
C GLN A 108 -4.99 2.30 -6.12
N CYS A 109 -4.03 2.12 -7.05
CA CYS A 109 -3.69 0.78 -7.56
C CYS A 109 -3.14 -0.13 -6.47
N ILE A 110 -2.26 0.39 -5.60
CA ILE A 110 -1.77 -0.36 -4.42
C ILE A 110 -2.95 -0.79 -3.54
N TRP A 111 -3.85 0.11 -3.15
CA TRP A 111 -5.00 -0.20 -2.30
C TRP A 111 -5.99 -1.17 -2.96
N TYR A 112 -6.23 -1.02 -4.26
CA TYR A 112 -7.04 -1.96 -5.02
C TYR A 112 -6.46 -3.39 -4.96
N VAL A 113 -5.14 -3.53 -5.16
CA VAL A 113 -4.47 -4.82 -5.07
C VAL A 113 -4.52 -5.36 -3.64
N VAL A 114 -4.29 -4.52 -2.63
CA VAL A 114 -4.39 -4.93 -1.21
C VAL A 114 -5.79 -5.45 -0.88
N ASN A 115 -6.88 -4.81 -1.37
CA ASN A 115 -8.24 -5.34 -1.22
C ASN A 115 -8.36 -6.77 -1.79
N LYS A 116 -7.76 -7.05 -2.95
CA LYS A 116 -7.74 -8.40 -3.52
C LYS A 116 -6.93 -9.39 -2.67
N LEU A 117 -5.83 -8.95 -2.08
CA LEU A 117 -5.03 -9.77 -1.16
C LEU A 117 -5.77 -10.03 0.16
N LEU A 118 -6.47 -9.06 0.71
CA LEU A 118 -7.31 -9.22 1.89
C LEU A 118 -8.53 -10.11 1.62
N GLY A 119 -9.06 -10.08 0.39
CA GLY A 119 -10.31 -10.75 0.00
C GLY A 119 -11.55 -10.00 0.47
N GLU A 120 -11.42 -8.72 0.75
CA GLU A 120 -12.47 -7.80 1.17
C GLU A 120 -12.16 -6.37 0.68
N GLU A 121 -13.16 -5.52 0.60
CA GLU A 121 -13.00 -4.09 0.24
C GLU A 121 -12.70 -3.26 1.50
N PHE A 122 -11.50 -3.40 2.05
CA PHE A 122 -11.04 -2.64 3.21
C PHE A 122 -10.89 -1.15 2.87
N PHE A 123 -10.19 -0.84 1.78
CA PHE A 123 -10.16 0.50 1.20
C PHE A 123 -11.39 0.66 0.34
N GLY A 124 -12.28 1.56 0.74
CA GLY A 124 -13.57 1.75 0.09
C GLY A 124 -13.47 2.45 -1.28
N HIS A 125 -14.62 2.61 -1.93
CA HIS A 125 -14.68 3.23 -3.25
C HIS A 125 -14.15 4.67 -3.29
N SER A 126 -14.23 5.42 -2.19
CA SER A 126 -13.63 6.76 -2.10
C SER A 126 -12.11 6.75 -2.28
N GLU A 127 -11.45 5.67 -1.89
CA GLU A 127 -10.01 5.46 -1.99
C GLU A 127 -9.59 4.77 -3.30
N THR A 128 -10.52 4.13 -4.04
CA THR A 128 -10.18 3.30 -5.21
C THR A 128 -10.91 3.70 -6.50
N PHE A 129 -11.71 4.76 -6.50
CA PHE A 129 -12.65 5.07 -7.60
C PHE A 129 -12.00 5.22 -8.99
N LYS A 130 -10.77 5.77 -9.07
CA LYS A 130 -10.07 5.93 -10.36
C LYS A 130 -9.59 4.60 -10.90
N VAL A 131 -9.07 3.74 -10.04
CA VAL A 131 -8.60 2.40 -10.43
C VAL A 131 -9.77 1.47 -10.73
N ASP A 132 -10.88 1.58 -9.99
CA ASP A 132 -12.11 0.83 -10.28
C ASP A 132 -12.63 1.14 -11.68
N ALA A 133 -12.73 2.42 -12.04
CA ALA A 133 -13.12 2.86 -13.37
C ALA A 133 -12.14 2.37 -14.46
N PHE A 134 -10.84 2.41 -14.19
CA PHE A 134 -9.81 1.91 -15.11
C PHE A 134 -9.95 0.41 -15.32
N MET A 135 -10.11 -0.39 -14.26
CA MET A 135 -10.22 -1.85 -14.33
C MET A 135 -11.52 -2.32 -14.97
N GLN A 136 -12.60 -1.51 -14.97
CA GLN A 136 -13.82 -1.83 -15.71
C GLN A 136 -13.58 -1.92 -17.24
N SER A 137 -12.66 -1.12 -17.76
CA SER A 137 -12.26 -1.15 -19.18
C SER A 137 -11.04 -2.04 -19.46
N HIS A 138 -10.39 -2.58 -18.43
CA HIS A 138 -9.18 -3.42 -18.54
C HIS A 138 -9.35 -4.72 -17.73
N LYS A 139 -10.47 -5.42 -17.93
CA LYS A 139 -10.88 -6.58 -17.12
C LYS A 139 -9.89 -7.73 -17.11
N ASP A 140 -9.13 -7.90 -18.19
CA ASP A 140 -8.17 -8.99 -18.37
C ASP A 140 -6.75 -8.61 -17.89
N MET A 141 -6.56 -7.38 -17.40
CA MET A 141 -5.26 -6.92 -16.89
C MET A 141 -4.93 -7.63 -15.58
N ALA A 142 -3.75 -8.27 -15.52
CA ALA A 142 -3.26 -8.87 -14.28
C ALA A 142 -2.89 -7.79 -13.23
N LEU A 143 -2.97 -8.14 -11.94
CA LEU A 143 -2.68 -7.19 -10.86
C LEU A 143 -1.22 -6.68 -10.89
N ALA A 144 -0.27 -7.54 -11.24
CA ALA A 144 1.12 -7.13 -11.44
C ALA A 144 1.26 -6.12 -12.57
N GLU A 145 0.58 -6.35 -13.70
CA GLU A 145 0.56 -5.43 -14.84
C GLU A 145 -0.03 -4.06 -14.47
N LEU A 146 -1.09 -4.04 -13.64
CA LEU A 146 -1.69 -2.81 -13.13
C LEU A 146 -0.69 -1.99 -12.31
N LEU A 147 0.05 -2.64 -11.40
CA LEU A 147 1.06 -1.98 -10.56
C LEU A 147 2.22 -1.45 -11.39
N GLU A 148 2.74 -2.24 -12.33
CA GLU A 148 3.78 -1.82 -13.25
C GLU A 148 3.32 -0.69 -14.18
N TYR A 149 2.09 -0.75 -14.68
CA TYR A 149 1.51 0.29 -15.53
C TYR A 149 1.45 1.63 -14.80
N SER A 150 0.91 1.63 -13.58
CA SER A 150 0.79 2.85 -12.78
C SER A 150 2.16 3.43 -12.41
N GLN A 151 3.15 2.58 -12.10
CA GLN A 151 4.52 2.99 -11.84
C GLN A 151 5.21 3.59 -13.08
N ARG A 152 5.08 2.95 -14.25
CA ARG A 152 5.66 3.43 -15.53
C ARG A 152 5.04 4.73 -16.00
N LYS A 153 3.77 4.98 -15.70
CA LYS A 153 3.10 6.22 -16.05
C LYS A 153 3.76 7.43 -15.37
N MET A 154 4.24 7.26 -14.14
CA MET A 154 5.01 8.28 -13.42
C MET A 154 6.42 8.51 -13.98
N SER A 155 7.01 7.51 -14.63
CA SER A 155 8.38 7.59 -15.19
C SER A 155 8.45 8.19 -16.60
N LYS A 156 7.34 8.17 -17.37
CA LYS A 156 7.33 8.60 -18.77
C LYS A 156 7.36 10.11 -18.98
N VAL A 157 7.03 10.91 -17.98
CA VAL A 157 7.04 12.38 -18.08
C VAL A 157 8.48 12.92 -18.19
N SER A 158 9.47 12.22 -17.65
CA SER A 158 10.89 12.60 -17.78
C SER A 158 11.46 12.52 -19.21
N GLY A 159 10.89 11.65 -20.06
CA GLY A 159 11.40 11.46 -21.45
C GLY A 159 10.91 12.49 -22.46
N ALA A 160 9.74 13.11 -22.24
CA ALA A 160 9.13 14.03 -23.19
C ALA A 160 9.69 15.45 -23.14
N SER A 161 10.30 15.84 -22.02
CA SER A 161 10.87 17.19 -21.83
C SER A 161 12.26 17.39 -22.45
N MET A 162 12.97 16.30 -22.82
CA MET A 162 14.33 16.39 -23.41
C MET A 162 14.35 16.48 -24.93
N GLN A 163 13.23 16.29 -25.63
CA GLN A 163 13.21 16.35 -27.11
C GLN A 163 12.79 17.67 -27.71
N ASN A 164 12.39 18.69 -26.92
CA ASN A 164 11.99 20.00 -27.40
C ASN A 164 13.00 21.14 -27.12
N ALA A 165 14.26 20.80 -26.79
CA ALA A 165 15.34 21.80 -26.66
C ALA A 165 16.41 21.52 -27.71
N LYS A 166 16.09 21.82 -28.99
CA LYS A 166 17.05 22.03 -30.07
C LYS A 166 16.53 23.09 -31.04
#